data_63bf0350f09550e96e0add26c445c69a
#
_entry.id   63bf0350f09550e96e0add26c445c69a
#
_cell.length_a   1.000
_cell.length_b   1.000
_cell.length_c   1.000
_cell.angle_alpha   90.00
_cell.angle_beta   90.00
_cell.angle_gamma   90.00
#
_symmetry.space_group_name_H-M   'P 1'
#
loop_
_entity.id
_entity.type
_entity.pdbx_description
1 polymer ?
#
loop_
_entity_poly.entity_id
_entity_poly.type
_entity_poly.pdbx_seq_one_letter_code
_entity_poly.pdbx_strand_id
1 'polypeptide(L)'
;MQSSVLQSIGKTPILKLKLSKDLPGTVWLKLENQNPGGSIKDRVAFHCLERAVKRGELRDRMVAATSGNLGIGCALVCAAWGLECFLTMPESMSDERKALLRGFGAQLRLTPAAAGMGGAVEEAKRLA
;
A
#
# COMPACT_ATOMS: atom_id res chain seq x y z
N MET A 1 -24.88 3.44 -8.71
CA MET A 1 -23.76 3.68 -7.76
C MET A 1 -22.59 2.83 -8.21
N GLN A 2 -21.52 3.43 -8.74
CA GLN A 2 -20.30 2.66 -9.01
C GLN A 2 -19.69 2.28 -7.65
N SER A 3 -19.67 0.99 -7.34
CA SER A 3 -18.99 0.51 -6.14
C SER A 3 -17.49 0.63 -6.38
N SER A 4 -16.83 1.52 -5.65
CA SER A 4 -15.37 1.62 -5.70
C SER A 4 -14.72 0.35 -5.15
N VAL A 5 -13.62 -0.09 -5.77
CA VAL A 5 -12.78 -1.19 -5.26
C VAL A 5 -12.36 -0.96 -3.79
N LEU A 6 -12.27 0.30 -3.38
CA LEU A 6 -11.92 0.68 -2.00
C LEU A 6 -12.96 0.21 -0.96
N GLN A 7 -14.21 -0.02 -1.36
CA GLN A 7 -15.25 -0.54 -0.47
C GLN A 7 -15.02 -2.01 -0.05
N SER A 8 -14.17 -2.75 -0.77
CA SER A 8 -13.79 -4.12 -0.43
C SER A 8 -12.63 -4.18 0.56
N ILE A 9 -11.90 -3.08 0.78
CA ILE A 9 -10.81 -3.03 1.75
C ILE A 9 -11.33 -3.35 3.14
N GLY A 10 -10.67 -4.28 3.79
CA GLY A 10 -10.99 -4.67 5.17
C GLY A 10 -12.13 -5.66 5.34
N LYS A 11 -12.87 -5.99 4.29
CA LYS A 11 -13.93 -7.00 4.33
C LYS A 11 -13.38 -8.41 4.08
N THR A 12 -12.22 -8.70 4.66
CA THR A 12 -11.53 -9.97 4.48
C THR A 12 -12.16 -11.08 5.33
N PRO A 13 -12.23 -12.32 4.83
CA PRO A 13 -12.72 -13.44 5.59
C PRO A 13 -11.89 -13.77 6.83
N ILE A 14 -12.51 -14.48 7.75
CA ILE A 14 -11.83 -15.08 8.89
C ILE A 14 -12.08 -16.59 8.89
N LEU A 15 -11.03 -17.37 9.05
CA LEU A 15 -11.09 -18.83 9.07
C LEU A 15 -10.66 -19.37 10.42
N LYS A 16 -11.41 -20.35 10.92
CA LYS A 16 -10.97 -21.16 12.05
C LYS A 16 -10.02 -22.24 11.54
N LEU A 17 -8.80 -22.25 12.06
CA LEU A 17 -7.83 -23.29 11.72
C LEU A 17 -8.13 -24.57 12.51
N LYS A 18 -8.09 -25.71 11.81
CA LYS A 18 -8.06 -27.02 12.43
C LYS A 18 -6.62 -27.37 12.73
N LEU A 19 -6.19 -27.09 13.95
CA LEU A 19 -4.87 -27.47 14.44
C LEU A 19 -4.94 -28.86 15.10
N SER A 20 -3.75 -29.39 15.50
CA SER A 20 -3.68 -30.65 16.26
C SER A 20 -4.59 -30.62 17.49
N LYS A 21 -5.17 -31.78 17.84
CA LYS A 21 -6.02 -31.94 19.03
C LYS A 21 -5.28 -31.62 20.33
N ASP A 22 -3.97 -31.69 20.31
CA ASP A 22 -3.10 -31.49 21.47
C ASP A 22 -2.78 -30.01 21.74
N LEU A 23 -3.23 -29.08 20.86
CA LEU A 23 -3.03 -27.66 21.03
C LEU A 23 -4.24 -27.07 21.79
N PRO A 24 -4.03 -26.50 22.98
CA PRO A 24 -5.10 -25.83 23.72
C PRO A 24 -5.52 -24.54 23.00
N GLY A 25 -6.84 -24.34 22.88
CA GLY A 25 -7.40 -23.12 22.33
C GLY A 25 -7.80 -23.19 20.85
N THR A 26 -8.22 -22.07 20.34
CA THR A 26 -8.68 -21.91 18.94
C THR A 26 -7.87 -20.82 18.25
N VAL A 27 -7.35 -21.13 17.07
CA VAL A 27 -6.64 -20.16 16.22
C VAL A 27 -7.55 -19.75 15.07
N TRP A 28 -7.66 -18.43 14.86
CA TRP A 28 -8.38 -17.83 13.77
C TRP A 28 -7.41 -17.10 12.85
N LEU A 29 -7.55 -17.32 11.55
CA LEU A 29 -6.75 -16.68 10.53
C LEU A 29 -7.58 -15.62 9.80
N LYS A 30 -7.18 -14.37 9.91
CA LYS A 30 -7.74 -13.26 9.13
C LYS A 30 -7.02 -13.16 7.78
N LEU A 31 -7.75 -13.33 6.67
CA LEU A 31 -7.16 -13.43 5.32
C LEU A 31 -6.87 -12.05 4.73
N GLU A 32 -5.91 -11.33 5.29
CA GLU A 32 -5.57 -9.98 4.85
C GLU A 32 -4.93 -9.90 3.44
N ASN A 33 -4.48 -11.04 2.91
CA ASN A 33 -4.06 -11.16 1.52
C ASN A 33 -5.22 -11.04 0.52
N GLN A 34 -6.46 -11.10 0.97
CA GLN A 34 -7.66 -10.91 0.15
C GLN A 34 -8.12 -9.44 0.05
N ASN A 35 -7.38 -8.50 0.63
CA ASN A 35 -7.56 -7.10 0.28
C ASN A 35 -7.20 -6.87 -1.20
N PRO A 36 -7.80 -5.88 -1.88
CA PRO A 36 -7.60 -5.66 -3.33
C PRO A 36 -6.13 -5.40 -3.73
N GLY A 37 -5.32 -4.80 -2.88
CA GLY A 37 -3.87 -4.66 -3.07
C GLY A 37 -3.04 -5.82 -2.51
N GLY A 38 -3.70 -6.86 -1.99
CA GLY A 38 -3.09 -8.12 -1.55
C GLY A 38 -2.52 -8.11 -0.14
N SER A 39 -2.78 -7.10 0.69
CA SER A 39 -2.24 -7.09 2.06
C SER A 39 -3.05 -6.23 3.03
N ILE A 40 -2.72 -6.37 4.33
CA ILE A 40 -3.26 -5.51 5.40
C ILE A 40 -2.93 -4.02 5.18
N LYS A 41 -1.93 -3.69 4.35
CA LYS A 41 -1.50 -2.31 4.13
C LYS A 41 -2.50 -1.48 3.33
N ASP A 42 -3.42 -2.11 2.63
CA ASP A 42 -4.54 -1.42 1.98
C ASP A 42 -5.38 -0.65 3.00
N ARG A 43 -5.61 -1.23 4.18
CA ARG A 43 -6.32 -0.56 5.28
C ARG A 43 -5.58 0.68 5.75
N VAL A 44 -4.26 0.56 5.93
CA VAL A 44 -3.42 1.67 6.40
C VAL A 44 -3.40 2.79 5.36
N ALA A 45 -3.13 2.45 4.10
CA ALA A 45 -3.10 3.41 2.99
C ALA A 45 -4.44 4.15 2.86
N PHE A 46 -5.54 3.41 2.77
CA PHE A 46 -6.87 4.00 2.64
C PHE A 46 -7.20 4.95 3.78
N HIS A 47 -7.00 4.53 5.03
CA HIS A 47 -7.32 5.34 6.19
C HIS A 47 -6.47 6.61 6.28
N CYS A 48 -5.15 6.49 6.04
CA CYS A 48 -4.25 7.65 6.09
C CYS A 48 -4.58 8.67 5.00
N LEU A 49 -4.77 8.21 3.76
CA LEU A 49 -5.08 9.10 2.64
C LEU A 49 -6.47 9.72 2.77
N GLU A 50 -7.47 8.96 3.23
CA GLU A 50 -8.80 9.50 3.49
C GLU A 50 -8.78 10.62 4.53
N ARG A 51 -8.01 10.44 5.60
CA ARG A 51 -7.85 11.49 6.62
C ARG A 51 -7.11 12.71 6.08
N ALA A 52 -6.07 12.50 5.27
CA ALA A 52 -5.33 13.61 4.66
C ALA A 52 -6.22 14.44 3.72
N VAL A 53 -7.06 13.78 2.91
CA VAL A 53 -8.05 14.47 2.07
C VAL A 53 -9.06 15.24 2.93
N LYS A 54 -9.63 14.63 3.97
CA LYS A 54 -10.60 15.27 4.88
C LYS A 54 -10.04 16.48 5.61
N ARG A 55 -8.71 16.53 5.83
CA ARG A 55 -8.01 17.67 6.45
C ARG A 55 -7.56 18.74 5.45
N GLY A 56 -7.71 18.48 4.15
CA GLY A 56 -7.20 19.36 3.09
C GLY A 56 -5.68 19.33 2.92
N GLU A 57 -5.03 18.34 3.52
CA GLU A 57 -3.58 18.11 3.44
C GLU A 57 -3.17 17.40 2.13
N LEU A 58 -4.10 16.69 1.51
CA LEU A 58 -3.92 15.97 0.24
C LEU A 58 -4.95 16.46 -0.77
N ARG A 59 -4.48 17.01 -1.90
CA ARG A 59 -5.34 17.54 -2.97
C ARG A 59 -5.18 16.73 -4.27
N ASP A 60 -4.08 16.90 -4.96
CA ASP A 60 -3.89 16.38 -6.31
C ASP A 60 -2.87 15.25 -6.38
N ARG A 61 -1.88 15.25 -5.49
CA ARG A 61 -0.79 14.28 -5.52
C ARG A 61 -0.38 13.80 -4.14
N MET A 62 0.08 12.56 -4.08
CA MET A 62 0.68 11.92 -2.91
C MET A 62 2.14 11.57 -3.22
N VAL A 63 3.03 11.86 -2.27
CA VAL A 63 4.44 11.46 -2.33
C VAL A 63 4.75 10.59 -1.11
N ALA A 64 5.41 9.45 -1.30
CA ALA A 64 5.84 8.60 -0.19
C ALA A 64 7.11 7.82 -0.52
N ALA A 65 7.95 7.62 0.48
CA ALA A 65 9.06 6.69 0.43
C ALA A 65 8.61 5.32 0.92
N THR A 66 8.61 4.33 0.04
CA THR A 66 8.18 2.98 0.40
C THR A 66 8.74 1.93 -0.55
N SER A 67 9.11 0.79 -0.01
CA SER A 67 9.58 -0.36 -0.77
C SER A 67 8.68 -1.59 -0.62
N GLY A 68 7.55 -1.45 0.06
CA GLY A 68 6.72 -2.58 0.46
C GLY A 68 5.23 -2.44 0.09
N ASN A 69 4.43 -3.28 0.73
CA ASN A 69 2.99 -3.37 0.49
C ASN A 69 2.23 -2.06 0.78
N LEU A 70 2.79 -1.16 1.60
CA LEU A 70 2.19 0.16 1.81
C LEU A 70 2.16 0.97 0.51
N GLY A 71 3.22 0.91 -0.29
CA GLY A 71 3.25 1.55 -1.61
C GLY A 71 2.19 1.02 -2.54
N ILE A 72 1.95 -0.30 -2.52
CA ILE A 72 0.89 -0.93 -3.32
C ILE A 72 -0.49 -0.40 -2.88
N GLY A 73 -0.76 -0.36 -1.58
CA GLY A 73 -2.00 0.19 -1.05
C GLY A 73 -2.19 1.68 -1.39
N CYS A 74 -1.12 2.48 -1.28
CA CYS A 74 -1.17 3.90 -1.68
C CYS A 74 -1.47 4.07 -3.18
N ALA A 75 -0.78 3.32 -4.04
CA ALA A 75 -0.99 3.38 -5.48
C ALA A 75 -2.41 2.98 -5.86
N LEU A 76 -2.95 1.91 -5.25
CA LEU A 76 -4.33 1.47 -5.43
C LEU A 76 -5.34 2.58 -5.06
N VAL A 77 -5.17 3.21 -3.89
CA VAL A 77 -6.08 4.26 -3.42
C VAL A 77 -5.99 5.49 -4.32
N CYS A 78 -4.78 5.92 -4.68
CA CYS A 78 -4.57 7.06 -5.59
C CYS A 78 -5.21 6.80 -6.95
N ALA A 79 -5.01 5.61 -7.53
CA ALA A 79 -5.64 5.22 -8.80
C ALA A 79 -7.18 5.29 -8.72
N ALA A 80 -7.76 4.80 -7.63
CA ALA A 80 -9.21 4.81 -7.44
C ALA A 80 -9.80 6.23 -7.25
N TRP A 81 -9.00 7.18 -6.76
CA TRP A 81 -9.43 8.58 -6.55
C TRP A 81 -8.96 9.53 -7.65
N GLY A 82 -8.18 9.07 -8.64
CA GLY A 82 -7.63 9.90 -9.69
C GLY A 82 -6.53 10.86 -9.20
N LEU A 83 -5.82 10.48 -8.13
CA LEU A 83 -4.70 11.24 -7.59
C LEU A 83 -3.37 10.80 -8.23
N GLU A 84 -2.45 11.73 -8.42
CA GLU A 84 -1.08 11.39 -8.77
C GLU A 84 -0.38 10.69 -7.59
N CYS A 85 0.33 9.62 -7.89
CA CYS A 85 1.07 8.82 -6.89
C CYS A 85 2.54 8.78 -7.23
N PHE A 86 3.37 9.45 -6.43
CA PHE A 86 4.82 9.41 -6.54
C PHE A 86 5.41 8.55 -5.42
N LEU A 87 6.13 7.51 -5.81
CA LEU A 87 6.78 6.60 -4.86
C LEU A 87 8.29 6.62 -5.07
N THR A 88 9.02 6.86 -4.01
CA THR A 88 10.48 6.81 -3.99
C THR A 88 10.94 5.52 -3.35
N MET A 89 11.93 4.86 -3.95
CA MET A 89 12.48 3.61 -3.45
C MET A 89 13.88 3.35 -4.00
N PRO A 90 14.70 2.54 -3.32
CA PRO A 90 15.98 2.10 -3.87
C PRO A 90 15.80 1.32 -5.17
N GLU A 91 16.70 1.53 -6.14
CA GLU A 91 16.69 0.82 -7.41
C GLU A 91 16.86 -0.70 -7.28
N SER A 92 17.42 -1.16 -6.15
CA SER A 92 17.60 -2.58 -5.83
C SER A 92 16.29 -3.34 -5.52
N MET A 93 15.15 -2.66 -5.48
CA MET A 93 13.85 -3.34 -5.32
C MET A 93 13.53 -4.20 -6.54
N SER A 94 12.80 -5.31 -6.32
CA SER A 94 12.50 -6.27 -7.39
C SER A 94 11.71 -5.65 -8.54
N ASP A 95 11.94 -6.15 -9.74
CA ASP A 95 11.29 -5.62 -10.96
C ASP A 95 9.79 -5.93 -10.96
N GLU A 96 9.37 -7.07 -10.37
CA GLU A 96 7.97 -7.41 -10.22
C GLU A 96 7.23 -6.35 -9.40
N ARG A 97 7.85 -5.87 -8.31
CA ARG A 97 7.28 -4.83 -7.47
C ARG A 97 7.17 -3.50 -8.19
N LYS A 98 8.23 -3.12 -8.91
CA LYS A 98 8.23 -1.90 -9.75
C LYS A 98 7.15 -1.97 -10.82
N ALA A 99 7.01 -3.13 -11.48
CA ALA A 99 5.98 -3.36 -12.50
C ALA A 99 4.56 -3.25 -11.91
N LEU A 100 4.32 -3.88 -10.75
CA LEU A 100 3.03 -3.82 -10.07
C LEU A 100 2.63 -2.39 -9.71
N LEU A 101 3.55 -1.61 -9.13
CA LEU A 101 3.31 -0.22 -8.77
C LEU A 101 3.02 0.66 -9.98
N ARG A 102 3.77 0.49 -11.08
CA ARG A 102 3.50 1.17 -12.35
C ARG A 102 2.15 0.75 -12.95
N GLY A 103 1.77 -0.52 -12.79
CA GLY A 103 0.46 -1.03 -13.21
C GLY A 103 -0.72 -0.34 -12.51
N PHE A 104 -0.53 0.09 -11.26
CA PHE A 104 -1.48 0.96 -10.55
C PHE A 104 -1.34 2.46 -10.89
N GLY A 105 -0.48 2.82 -11.84
CA GLY A 105 -0.31 4.22 -12.26
C GLY A 105 0.67 5.03 -11.40
N ALA A 106 1.41 4.40 -10.47
CA ALA A 106 2.38 5.10 -9.66
C ALA A 106 3.62 5.51 -10.49
N GLN A 107 4.07 6.74 -10.29
CA GLN A 107 5.32 7.27 -10.81
C GLN A 107 6.46 6.94 -9.85
N LEU A 108 7.42 6.11 -10.29
CA LEU A 108 8.53 5.67 -9.46
C LEU A 108 9.73 6.59 -9.63
N ARG A 109 10.29 7.05 -8.51
CA ARG A 109 11.60 7.70 -8.42
C ARG A 109 12.56 6.73 -7.73
N LEU A 110 13.47 6.19 -8.53
CA LEU A 110 14.48 5.26 -8.03
C LEU A 110 15.68 6.05 -7.49
N THR A 111 16.15 5.63 -6.32
CA THR A 111 17.34 6.20 -5.68
C THR A 111 18.47 5.17 -5.68
N PRO A 112 19.75 5.61 -5.59
CA PRO A 112 20.88 4.69 -5.57
C PRO A 112 20.72 3.61 -4.48
N ALA A 113 21.01 2.36 -4.82
CA ALA A 113 20.90 1.23 -3.90
C ALA A 113 21.71 1.45 -2.61
N ALA A 114 22.88 2.03 -2.70
CA ALA A 114 23.76 2.32 -1.56
C ALA A 114 23.16 3.31 -0.55
N ALA A 115 22.23 4.18 -0.97
CA ALA A 115 21.55 5.13 -0.10
C ALA A 115 20.39 4.48 0.69
N GLY A 116 20.02 3.25 0.34
CA GLY A 116 18.95 2.50 1.00
C GLY A 116 17.63 3.26 1.10
N MET A 117 16.82 2.93 2.11
CA MET A 117 15.55 3.64 2.37
C MET A 117 15.75 5.09 2.83
N GLY A 118 16.89 5.41 3.44
CA GLY A 118 17.23 6.79 3.84
C GLY A 118 17.24 7.72 2.63
N GLY A 119 17.92 7.33 1.55
CA GLY A 119 17.95 8.09 0.31
C GLY A 119 16.57 8.23 -0.34
N ALA A 120 15.73 7.19 -0.26
CA ALA A 120 14.37 7.28 -0.74
C ALA A 120 13.52 8.28 0.07
N VAL A 121 13.69 8.32 1.39
CA VAL A 121 12.99 9.30 2.26
C VAL A 121 13.40 10.74 1.92
N GLU A 122 14.70 11.00 1.75
CA GLU A 122 15.17 12.34 1.38
C GLU A 122 14.65 12.79 0.01
N GLU A 123 14.63 11.87 -0.96
CA GLU A 123 14.05 12.17 -2.28
C GLU A 123 12.53 12.42 -2.20
N ALA A 124 11.80 11.68 -1.36
CA ALA A 124 10.38 11.94 -1.14
C ALA A 124 10.13 13.34 -0.56
N LYS A 125 10.92 13.76 0.42
CA LYS A 125 10.84 15.12 1.00
C LYS A 125 11.12 16.21 -0.06
N ARG A 126 12.06 15.95 -0.98
CA ARG A 126 12.39 16.89 -2.05
C ARG A 126 11.27 17.04 -3.08
N LEU A 127 10.46 16.00 -3.26
CA LEU A 127 9.34 15.98 -4.21
C LEU A 127 8.02 16.51 -3.61
N ALA A 128 7.90 16.51 -2.28
CA ALA A 128 6.70 16.97 -1.58
C ALA A 128 6.60 18.49 -1.57
#